data_2c59013c2c41d8cf8a4b1198ab1b1fbb
#
_entry.id   2c59013c2c41d8cf8a4b1198ab1b1fbb
#
_cell.length_a   1.000
_cell.length_b   1.000
_cell.length_c   1.000
_cell.angle_alpha   90.00
_cell.angle_beta   90.00
_cell.angle_gamma   90.00
#
_symmetry.space_group_name_H-M   'P 1'
#
loop_
_entity.id
_entity.type
_entity.pdbx_description
1 polymer ?
#
loop_
_entity_poly.entity_id
_entity_poly.type
_entity_poly.pdbx_seq_one_letter_code
_entity_poly.pdbx_strand_id
1 'polypeptide(L)'
;MADSATEELSSEDVQGRAQEAFSEGLRMLEGEHPAEAVTAFTRALEAYRTLPEAQRDQASCLNGIGNAQRTTGRYEEALDAYRQALEIYRTLPEAQRGQAGCLYNIGFTLGQTGRYEEALDAYRQATDLYTQVTGTWQNQVDCLYCTGIILNELDRYEEALTTFQQILDLYTQVAGTGHQQADCLYCTAFILRTLGRYPEALDAYQRAMDLYTQVAGTEQDQADCLLSTGGTLRTTGQHDEALTAYRQALDLYTQVAGTGHQQAICLYNIGNTLDDTGMSKEALDAYQRAMDIYRTLPDTQQDQANCLHNTASTLREATDRHEEALDTYRQALSLYQQVTGTGFQQANCLSNTGRVLDDIGRYEEALDAYRQALDLYRQVTGTEQDQADCLNSMSLTLRKAGRPEEADAAYQQALDLGLPADPPTEPEEPPEPEAPEELPGEPGKLEEPTEPKDPEEFEEPAGPEAP
;
A
#
# COMPACT_ATOMS: atom_id res chain seq x y z
N MET A 1 53.07 -9.28 55.90
CA MET A 1 52.96 -10.05 54.67
C MET A 1 51.59 -10.70 54.74
N ALA A 2 50.63 -10.13 54.07
CA ALA A 2 49.31 -10.71 53.90
C ALA A 2 49.31 -11.37 52.51
N ASP A 3 49.32 -12.69 52.48
CA ASP A 3 49.07 -13.47 51.32
C ASP A 3 47.65 -13.23 50.87
N SER A 4 47.45 -12.46 49.81
CA SER A 4 46.21 -12.43 49.07
C SER A 4 46.18 -13.66 48.16
N ALA A 5 45.80 -14.80 48.70
CA ALA A 5 45.35 -15.91 47.91
C ALA A 5 44.11 -15.47 47.16
N THR A 6 44.26 -15.09 45.89
CA THR A 6 43.14 -15.07 44.96
C THR A 6 42.70 -16.53 44.85
N GLU A 7 41.56 -16.90 45.50
CA GLU A 7 40.89 -18.17 45.23
C GLU A 7 40.58 -18.22 43.73
N GLU A 8 41.32 -19.05 42.98
CA GLU A 8 40.93 -19.39 41.63
C GLU A 8 39.57 -20.10 41.68
N LEU A 9 38.55 -19.42 41.15
CA LEU A 9 37.18 -19.97 41.07
C LEU A 9 37.22 -21.30 40.32
N SER A 10 36.48 -22.29 40.77
CA SER A 10 36.33 -23.55 40.04
C SER A 10 35.67 -23.31 38.68
N SER A 11 35.93 -24.16 37.69
CA SER A 11 35.26 -24.08 36.38
C SER A 11 33.74 -24.11 36.49
N GLU A 12 33.16 -24.82 37.47
CA GLU A 12 31.74 -24.86 37.77
C GLU A 12 31.21 -23.50 38.28
N ASP A 13 31.97 -22.83 39.16
CA ASP A 13 31.61 -21.50 39.67
C ASP A 13 31.64 -20.44 38.57
N VAL A 14 32.63 -20.51 37.67
CA VAL A 14 32.72 -19.62 36.51
C VAL A 14 31.57 -19.85 35.55
N GLN A 15 31.23 -21.10 35.26
CA GLN A 15 30.09 -21.45 34.40
C GLN A 15 28.77 -20.97 34.98
N GLY A 16 28.54 -21.16 36.28
CA GLY A 16 27.34 -20.70 36.98
C GLY A 16 27.17 -19.17 36.88
N ARG A 17 28.24 -18.41 37.14
CA ARG A 17 28.25 -16.94 36.99
C ARG A 17 28.01 -16.48 35.56
N ALA A 18 28.60 -17.16 34.59
CA ALA A 18 28.40 -16.86 33.17
C ALA A 18 26.94 -17.08 32.77
N GLN A 19 26.33 -18.18 33.20
CA GLN A 19 24.94 -18.50 32.91
C GLN A 19 23.95 -17.50 33.59
N GLU A 20 24.26 -17.07 34.82
CA GLU A 20 23.50 -16.02 35.51
C GLU A 20 23.56 -14.70 34.73
N ALA A 21 24.74 -14.27 34.33
CA ALA A 21 24.93 -13.05 33.53
C ALA A 21 24.25 -13.14 32.16
N PHE A 22 24.27 -14.30 31.50
CA PHE A 22 23.54 -14.53 30.24
C PHE A 22 22.03 -14.42 30.45
N SER A 23 21.49 -15.05 31.49
CA SER A 23 20.07 -14.98 31.84
C SER A 23 19.63 -13.55 32.22
N GLU A 24 20.51 -12.79 32.87
CA GLU A 24 20.30 -11.36 33.13
C GLU A 24 20.20 -10.57 31.82
N GLY A 25 21.12 -10.84 30.86
CA GLY A 25 21.09 -10.21 29.53
C GLY A 25 19.78 -10.45 28.79
N LEU A 26 19.26 -11.69 28.83
CA LEU A 26 17.94 -12.01 28.24
C LEU A 26 16.81 -11.22 28.88
N ARG A 27 16.76 -11.17 30.22
CA ARG A 27 15.74 -10.40 30.95
C ARG A 27 15.80 -8.90 30.67
N MET A 28 17.01 -8.34 30.54
CA MET A 28 17.20 -6.93 30.18
C MET A 28 16.73 -6.64 28.75
N LEU A 29 16.95 -7.58 27.84
CA LEU A 29 16.47 -7.45 26.45
C LEU A 29 14.94 -7.50 26.36
N GLU A 30 14.30 -8.41 27.12
CA GLU A 30 12.85 -8.52 27.23
C GLU A 30 12.23 -7.29 27.93
N GLY A 31 12.95 -6.68 28.89
CA GLY A 31 12.53 -5.47 29.59
C GLY A 31 12.82 -4.15 28.86
N GLU A 32 13.20 -4.21 27.61
CA GLU A 32 13.56 -3.03 26.78
C GLU A 32 14.75 -2.21 27.34
N HIS A 33 15.72 -2.89 27.99
CA HIS A 33 16.97 -2.31 28.49
C HIS A 33 18.19 -2.79 27.69
N PRO A 34 18.30 -2.49 26.40
CA PRO A 34 19.32 -3.09 25.53
C PRO A 34 20.76 -2.71 25.90
N ALA A 35 21.01 -1.56 26.50
CA ALA A 35 22.36 -1.18 26.94
C ALA A 35 22.86 -2.04 28.11
N GLU A 36 21.98 -2.32 29.08
CA GLU A 36 22.26 -3.22 30.19
C GLU A 36 22.38 -4.66 29.68
N ALA A 37 21.57 -5.07 28.70
CA ALA A 37 21.69 -6.39 28.06
C ALA A 37 23.06 -6.60 27.43
N VAL A 38 23.60 -5.63 26.68
CA VAL A 38 24.96 -5.69 26.13
C VAL A 38 25.99 -5.91 27.23
N THR A 39 25.87 -5.18 28.35
CA THR A 39 26.82 -5.29 29.48
C THR A 39 26.75 -6.68 30.11
N ALA A 40 25.56 -7.21 30.33
CA ALA A 40 25.35 -8.52 30.90
C ALA A 40 25.90 -9.66 29.99
N PHE A 41 25.56 -9.61 28.68
CA PHE A 41 26.07 -10.57 27.72
C PHE A 41 27.61 -10.49 27.56
N THR A 42 28.18 -9.28 27.62
CA THR A 42 29.66 -9.12 27.57
C THR A 42 30.31 -9.76 28.79
N ARG A 43 29.78 -9.57 29.99
CA ARG A 43 30.24 -10.20 31.22
C ARG A 43 30.14 -11.74 31.13
N ALA A 44 29.04 -12.26 30.58
CA ALA A 44 28.87 -13.69 30.33
C ALA A 44 29.91 -14.21 29.32
N LEU A 45 30.14 -13.50 28.22
CA LEU A 45 31.11 -13.84 27.18
C LEU A 45 32.54 -13.89 27.72
N GLU A 46 32.94 -12.91 28.54
CA GLU A 46 34.28 -12.90 29.20
C GLU A 46 34.47 -14.13 30.08
N ALA A 47 33.45 -14.49 30.86
CA ALA A 47 33.50 -15.67 31.69
C ALA A 47 33.59 -16.97 30.86
N TYR A 48 32.74 -17.12 29.82
CA TYR A 48 32.77 -18.28 28.94
C TYR A 48 34.09 -18.41 28.14
N ARG A 49 34.79 -17.31 27.84
CA ARG A 49 36.10 -17.35 27.16
C ARG A 49 37.18 -18.02 28.00
N THR A 50 37.01 -18.09 29.33
CA THR A 50 37.96 -18.83 30.21
C THR A 50 37.71 -20.34 30.23
N LEU A 51 36.58 -20.80 29.65
CA LEU A 51 36.14 -22.18 29.65
C LEU A 51 36.38 -22.82 28.25
N PRO A 52 37.24 -23.82 28.10
CA PRO A 52 37.60 -24.37 26.79
C PRO A 52 36.43 -24.98 26.00
N GLU A 53 35.46 -25.55 26.71
CA GLU A 53 34.29 -26.25 26.11
C GLU A 53 33.08 -25.32 25.87
N ALA A 54 33.16 -24.05 26.23
CA ALA A 54 32.00 -23.11 26.19
C ALA A 54 31.88 -22.34 24.89
N GLN A 55 32.39 -22.83 23.78
CA GLN A 55 32.36 -22.14 22.49
C GLN A 55 30.91 -21.85 22.01
N ARG A 56 29.96 -22.79 22.23
CA ARG A 56 28.55 -22.60 21.87
C ARG A 56 27.93 -21.45 22.69
N ASP A 57 28.24 -21.36 23.98
CA ASP A 57 27.76 -20.32 24.86
C ASP A 57 28.39 -18.96 24.53
N GLN A 58 29.66 -18.93 24.13
CA GLN A 58 30.33 -17.72 23.61
C GLN A 58 29.58 -17.18 22.37
N ALA A 59 29.25 -18.06 21.41
CA ALA A 59 28.51 -17.68 20.22
C ALA A 59 27.09 -17.18 20.56
N SER A 60 26.44 -17.82 21.55
CA SER A 60 25.11 -17.36 22.02
C SER A 60 25.17 -15.98 22.67
N CYS A 61 26.22 -15.68 23.45
CA CYS A 61 26.46 -14.36 24.02
C CYS A 61 26.64 -13.28 22.93
N LEU A 62 27.47 -13.58 21.92
CA LEU A 62 27.68 -12.67 20.78
C LEU A 62 26.40 -12.42 20.01
N ASN A 63 25.56 -13.45 19.81
CA ASN A 63 24.26 -13.29 19.18
C ASN A 63 23.32 -12.40 20.04
N GLY A 64 23.34 -12.57 21.37
CA GLY A 64 22.61 -11.71 22.30
C GLY A 64 23.07 -10.24 22.26
N ILE A 65 24.40 -10.02 22.20
CA ILE A 65 24.99 -8.68 22.02
C ILE A 65 24.50 -8.05 20.71
N GLY A 66 24.55 -8.81 19.60
CA GLY A 66 24.06 -8.34 18.30
C GLY A 66 22.59 -7.95 18.33
N ASN A 67 21.74 -8.76 18.97
CA ASN A 67 20.32 -8.44 19.14
C ASN A 67 20.11 -7.11 19.89
N ALA A 68 20.81 -6.92 21.01
CA ALA A 68 20.71 -5.71 21.82
C ALA A 68 21.27 -4.47 21.11
N GLN A 69 22.31 -4.61 20.30
CA GLN A 69 22.86 -3.53 19.47
C GLN A 69 21.90 -3.14 18.34
N ARG A 70 21.29 -4.14 17.69
CA ARG A 70 20.30 -3.92 16.63
C ARG A 70 19.08 -3.14 17.15
N THR A 71 18.54 -3.46 18.32
CA THR A 71 17.41 -2.73 18.92
C THR A 71 17.73 -1.27 19.26
N THR A 72 19.02 -0.92 19.41
CA THR A 72 19.48 0.46 19.60
C THR A 72 19.91 1.16 18.31
N GLY A 73 19.67 0.55 17.14
CA GLY A 73 20.06 1.11 15.84
C GLY A 73 21.55 1.03 15.52
N ARG A 74 22.34 0.34 16.33
CA ARG A 74 23.78 0.12 16.10
C ARG A 74 23.98 -1.08 15.18
N TYR A 75 23.59 -0.93 13.92
CA TYR A 75 23.49 -2.04 12.98
C TYR A 75 24.83 -2.64 12.59
N GLU A 76 25.88 -1.85 12.39
CA GLU A 76 27.20 -2.38 12.01
C GLU A 76 27.84 -3.16 13.15
N GLU A 77 27.74 -2.67 14.39
CA GLU A 77 28.22 -3.42 15.55
C GLU A 77 27.43 -4.73 15.74
N ALA A 78 26.12 -4.71 15.50
CA ALA A 78 25.29 -5.91 15.54
C ALA A 78 25.73 -6.93 14.48
N LEU A 79 25.98 -6.50 13.24
CA LEU A 79 26.49 -7.35 12.16
C LEU A 79 27.84 -7.98 12.53
N ASP A 80 28.74 -7.21 13.14
CA ASP A 80 30.05 -7.72 13.58
C ASP A 80 29.91 -8.77 14.68
N ALA A 81 29.00 -8.56 15.64
CA ALA A 81 28.73 -9.54 16.69
C ALA A 81 28.13 -10.85 16.12
N TYR A 82 27.17 -10.76 15.20
CA TYR A 82 26.60 -11.93 14.54
C TYR A 82 27.61 -12.68 13.67
N ARG A 83 28.48 -11.98 12.94
CA ARG A 83 29.57 -12.61 12.16
C ARG A 83 30.53 -13.37 13.05
N GLN A 84 30.94 -12.79 14.19
CA GLN A 84 31.78 -13.49 15.16
C GLN A 84 31.10 -14.75 15.74
N ALA A 85 29.81 -14.67 16.07
CA ALA A 85 29.02 -15.81 16.50
C ALA A 85 28.97 -16.89 15.42
N LEU A 86 28.73 -16.52 14.17
CA LEU A 86 28.66 -17.41 13.01
C LEU A 86 30.00 -18.16 12.81
N GLU A 87 31.14 -17.46 12.90
CA GLU A 87 32.46 -18.07 12.78
C GLU A 87 32.66 -19.13 13.85
N ILE A 88 32.26 -18.87 15.10
CA ILE A 88 32.36 -19.87 16.16
C ILE A 88 31.45 -21.07 15.85
N TYR A 89 30.19 -20.84 15.48
CA TYR A 89 29.27 -21.94 15.14
C TYR A 89 29.76 -22.79 13.97
N ARG A 90 30.47 -22.23 13.00
CA ARG A 90 31.04 -22.95 11.85
C ARG A 90 32.11 -23.96 12.27
N THR A 91 32.78 -23.75 13.40
CA THR A 91 33.79 -24.68 13.93
C THR A 91 33.19 -25.83 14.74
N LEU A 92 31.90 -25.73 15.11
CA LEU A 92 31.24 -26.68 16.00
C LEU A 92 30.47 -27.75 15.22
N PRO A 93 30.55 -29.03 15.62
CA PRO A 93 29.70 -30.06 15.07
C PRO A 93 28.24 -29.80 15.44
N GLU A 94 27.32 -30.18 14.56
CA GLU A 94 25.86 -30.09 14.80
C GLU A 94 25.36 -28.68 15.23
N ALA A 95 26.00 -27.62 14.73
CA ALA A 95 25.65 -26.25 15.04
C ALA A 95 24.83 -25.54 13.93
N GLN A 96 24.30 -26.30 12.98
CA GLN A 96 23.58 -25.76 11.82
C GLN A 96 22.44 -24.81 12.24
N ARG A 97 21.70 -25.14 13.31
CA ARG A 97 20.65 -24.27 13.84
C ARG A 97 21.18 -22.91 14.34
N GLY A 98 22.35 -22.92 15.01
CA GLY A 98 23.01 -21.70 15.46
C GLY A 98 23.55 -20.86 14.31
N GLN A 99 24.16 -21.52 13.32
CA GLN A 99 24.64 -20.88 12.09
C GLN A 99 23.47 -20.19 11.34
N ALA A 100 22.36 -20.92 11.15
CA ALA A 100 21.19 -20.41 10.49
C ALA A 100 20.56 -19.22 11.26
N GLY A 101 20.50 -19.28 12.59
CA GLY A 101 20.02 -18.19 13.41
C GLY A 101 20.87 -16.91 13.30
N CYS A 102 22.21 -17.05 13.24
CA CYS A 102 23.08 -15.90 12.98
C CYS A 102 22.87 -15.32 11.58
N LEU A 103 22.76 -16.17 10.56
CA LEU A 103 22.49 -15.72 9.17
C LEU A 103 21.13 -15.04 9.04
N TYR A 104 20.10 -15.55 9.70
CA TYR A 104 18.79 -14.88 9.77
C TYR A 104 18.91 -13.47 10.37
N ASN A 105 19.61 -13.33 11.52
CA ASN A 105 19.80 -12.03 12.17
C ASN A 105 20.65 -11.06 11.33
N ILE A 106 21.65 -11.58 10.61
CA ILE A 106 22.44 -10.81 9.62
C ILE A 106 21.51 -10.33 8.51
N GLY A 107 20.73 -11.21 7.89
CA GLY A 107 19.78 -10.86 6.83
C GLY A 107 18.77 -9.81 7.26
N PHE A 108 18.20 -9.97 8.47
CA PHE A 108 17.24 -9.02 9.02
C PHE A 108 17.87 -7.62 9.24
N THR A 109 19.10 -7.58 9.79
CA THR A 109 19.81 -6.32 10.02
C THR A 109 20.21 -5.64 8.71
N LEU A 110 20.64 -6.42 7.71
CA LEU A 110 20.97 -5.92 6.37
C LEU A 110 19.72 -5.36 5.67
N GLY A 111 18.59 -6.05 5.80
CA GLY A 111 17.29 -5.56 5.29
C GLY A 111 16.90 -4.22 5.90
N GLN A 112 17.06 -4.04 7.21
CA GLN A 112 16.79 -2.76 7.89
C GLN A 112 17.71 -1.60 7.42
N THR A 113 18.88 -1.92 6.88
CA THR A 113 19.83 -0.90 6.35
C THR A 113 19.76 -0.74 4.84
N GLY A 114 18.76 -1.34 4.16
CA GLY A 114 18.59 -1.27 2.71
C GLY A 114 19.59 -2.09 1.89
N ARG A 115 20.40 -2.93 2.53
CA ARG A 115 21.37 -3.82 1.86
C ARG A 115 20.68 -5.12 1.41
N TYR A 116 19.70 -5.00 0.55
CA TYR A 116 18.73 -6.04 0.22
C TYR A 116 19.35 -7.29 -0.42
N GLU A 117 20.26 -7.14 -1.37
CA GLU A 117 20.89 -8.29 -2.03
C GLU A 117 21.73 -9.13 -1.05
N GLU A 118 22.44 -8.47 -0.14
CA GLU A 118 23.20 -9.17 0.90
C GLU A 118 22.27 -9.86 1.92
N ALA A 119 21.11 -9.24 2.21
CA ALA A 119 20.09 -9.83 3.07
C ALA A 119 19.50 -11.10 2.44
N LEU A 120 19.19 -11.06 1.13
CA LEU A 120 18.69 -12.23 0.39
C LEU A 120 19.69 -13.39 0.41
N ASP A 121 20.98 -13.11 0.25
CA ASP A 121 22.03 -14.14 0.33
C ASP A 121 22.13 -14.75 1.73
N ALA A 122 22.01 -13.94 2.78
CA ALA A 122 22.01 -14.41 4.16
C ALA A 122 20.78 -15.28 4.47
N TYR A 123 19.59 -14.86 4.06
CA TYR A 123 18.36 -15.64 4.24
C TYR A 123 18.38 -16.96 3.45
N ARG A 124 18.90 -16.97 2.22
CA ARG A 124 19.05 -18.20 1.43
C ARG A 124 19.93 -19.20 2.17
N GLN A 125 21.10 -18.78 2.65
CA GLN A 125 21.98 -19.64 3.43
C GLN A 125 21.33 -20.13 4.73
N ALA A 126 20.56 -19.27 5.41
CA ALA A 126 19.82 -19.65 6.62
C ALA A 126 18.74 -20.71 6.31
N THR A 127 17.97 -20.53 5.25
CA THR A 127 16.95 -21.49 4.80
C THR A 127 17.56 -22.84 4.46
N ASP A 128 18.67 -22.86 3.72
CA ASP A 128 19.39 -24.09 3.36
C ASP A 128 19.87 -24.86 4.59
N LEU A 129 20.32 -24.17 5.62
CA LEU A 129 20.73 -24.80 6.89
C LEU A 129 19.53 -25.30 7.69
N TYR A 130 18.45 -24.53 7.77
CA TYR A 130 17.24 -24.95 8.47
C TYR A 130 16.57 -26.17 7.81
N THR A 131 16.63 -26.33 6.49
CA THR A 131 16.11 -27.53 5.82
C THR A 131 16.84 -28.83 6.23
N GLN A 132 18.08 -28.71 6.69
CA GLN A 132 18.90 -29.86 7.15
C GLN A 132 18.62 -30.23 8.61
N VAL A 133 17.88 -29.42 9.35
CA VAL A 133 17.61 -29.62 10.78
C VAL A 133 16.14 -29.93 11.00
N THR A 134 15.83 -31.04 11.63
CA THR A 134 14.45 -31.43 11.95
C THR A 134 13.81 -30.45 12.94
N GLY A 135 12.51 -30.16 12.75
CA GLY A 135 11.75 -29.28 13.65
C GLY A 135 11.99 -27.79 13.51
N THR A 136 12.59 -27.34 12.40
CA THR A 136 12.91 -25.93 12.11
C THR A 136 12.04 -25.34 11.00
N TRP A 137 10.93 -25.95 10.65
CA TRP A 137 10.05 -25.50 9.58
C TRP A 137 9.56 -24.04 9.80
N GLN A 138 9.30 -23.65 11.06
CA GLN A 138 8.92 -22.27 11.39
C GLN A 138 10.03 -21.28 11.04
N ASN A 139 11.28 -21.61 11.38
CA ASN A 139 12.43 -20.77 11.04
C ASN A 139 12.67 -20.68 9.52
N GLN A 140 12.36 -21.77 8.78
CA GLN A 140 12.39 -21.73 7.31
C GLN A 140 11.37 -20.75 6.76
N VAL A 141 10.13 -20.79 7.28
CA VAL A 141 9.07 -19.85 6.93
C VAL A 141 9.48 -18.42 7.24
N ASP A 142 10.04 -18.15 8.41
CA ASP A 142 10.48 -16.80 8.80
C ASP A 142 11.53 -16.24 7.80
N CYS A 143 12.50 -17.06 7.39
CA CYS A 143 13.49 -16.69 6.37
C CYS A 143 12.85 -16.43 5.01
N LEU A 144 11.97 -17.32 4.55
CA LEU A 144 11.29 -17.19 3.28
C LEU A 144 10.36 -15.97 3.26
N TYR A 145 9.65 -15.70 4.36
CA TYR A 145 8.77 -14.54 4.48
C TYR A 145 9.54 -13.22 4.32
N CYS A 146 10.66 -13.07 5.06
CA CYS A 146 11.54 -11.92 4.91
C CYS A 146 12.12 -11.83 3.49
N THR A 147 12.47 -12.97 2.87
CA THR A 147 12.91 -13.03 1.47
C THR A 147 11.83 -12.52 0.52
N GLY A 148 10.59 -12.97 0.67
CA GLY A 148 9.45 -12.56 -0.17
C GLY A 148 9.18 -11.06 -0.09
N ILE A 149 9.25 -10.49 1.12
CA ILE A 149 9.09 -9.04 1.33
C ILE A 149 10.20 -8.26 0.61
N ILE A 150 11.47 -8.63 0.79
CA ILE A 150 12.59 -7.94 0.13
C ILE A 150 12.52 -8.08 -1.38
N LEU A 151 12.12 -9.22 -1.91
CA LEU A 151 11.94 -9.41 -3.34
C LEU A 151 10.84 -8.50 -3.89
N ASN A 152 9.75 -8.29 -3.13
CA ASN A 152 8.70 -7.33 -3.48
C ASN A 152 9.23 -5.88 -3.48
N GLU A 153 10.04 -5.48 -2.49
CA GLU A 153 10.68 -4.16 -2.45
C GLU A 153 11.68 -3.91 -3.60
N LEU A 154 12.22 -4.98 -4.15
CA LEU A 154 13.14 -4.95 -5.32
C LEU A 154 12.40 -5.12 -6.66
N ASP A 155 11.09 -5.06 -6.69
CA ASP A 155 10.23 -5.31 -7.86
C ASP A 155 10.44 -6.69 -8.51
N ARG A 156 11.02 -7.66 -7.79
CA ARG A 156 11.26 -9.04 -8.24
C ARG A 156 10.03 -9.92 -7.95
N TYR A 157 8.89 -9.52 -8.48
CA TYR A 157 7.57 -10.06 -8.13
C TYR A 157 7.40 -11.55 -8.39
N GLU A 158 7.89 -12.08 -9.50
CA GLU A 158 7.77 -13.52 -9.83
C GLU A 158 8.58 -14.39 -8.87
N GLU A 159 9.73 -13.92 -8.41
CA GLU A 159 10.52 -14.61 -7.39
C GLU A 159 9.83 -14.54 -6.01
N ALA A 160 9.21 -13.40 -5.69
CA ALA A 160 8.41 -13.26 -4.49
C ALA A 160 7.21 -14.23 -4.50
N LEU A 161 6.47 -14.34 -5.61
CA LEU A 161 5.38 -15.30 -5.76
C LEU A 161 5.85 -16.76 -5.55
N THR A 162 6.99 -17.12 -6.14
CA THR A 162 7.58 -18.44 -5.95
C THR A 162 7.93 -18.69 -4.48
N THR A 163 8.44 -17.68 -3.79
CA THR A 163 8.80 -17.75 -2.36
C THR A 163 7.55 -17.92 -1.49
N PHE A 164 6.48 -17.16 -1.74
CA PHE A 164 5.22 -17.30 -0.99
C PHE A 164 4.55 -18.65 -1.27
N GLN A 165 4.68 -19.21 -2.48
CA GLN A 165 4.20 -20.57 -2.75
C GLN A 165 4.94 -21.61 -1.91
N GLN A 166 6.26 -21.49 -1.75
CA GLN A 166 7.05 -22.36 -0.87
C GLN A 166 6.60 -22.27 0.60
N ILE A 167 6.28 -21.08 1.08
CA ILE A 167 5.73 -20.88 2.44
C ILE A 167 4.38 -21.59 2.57
N LEU A 168 3.49 -21.40 1.61
CA LEU A 168 2.16 -22.02 1.60
C LEU A 168 2.27 -23.55 1.62
N ASP A 169 3.20 -24.12 0.84
CA ASP A 169 3.44 -25.56 0.81
C ASP A 169 3.94 -26.08 2.17
N LEU A 170 4.76 -25.32 2.89
CA LEU A 170 5.18 -25.66 4.26
C LEU A 170 4.00 -25.61 5.23
N TYR A 171 3.19 -24.57 5.20
CA TYR A 171 2.03 -24.45 6.08
C TYR A 171 0.96 -25.51 5.84
N THR A 172 0.73 -25.92 4.59
CA THR A 172 -0.26 -26.97 4.29
C THR A 172 0.07 -28.33 4.88
N GLN A 173 1.36 -28.57 5.23
CA GLN A 173 1.80 -29.82 5.89
C GLN A 173 1.58 -29.79 7.41
N VAL A 174 1.18 -28.65 7.99
CA VAL A 174 1.07 -28.45 9.44
C VAL A 174 -0.37 -28.11 9.80
N ALA A 175 -0.97 -28.90 10.66
CA ALA A 175 -2.33 -28.64 11.15
C ALA A 175 -2.39 -27.38 12.02
N GLY A 176 -3.48 -26.62 11.92
CA GLY A 176 -3.71 -25.41 12.73
C GLY A 176 -3.06 -24.14 12.19
N THR A 177 -2.53 -24.14 10.97
CA THR A 177 -1.88 -22.99 10.33
C THR A 177 -2.81 -22.24 9.38
N GLY A 178 -4.12 -22.32 9.55
CA GLY A 178 -5.10 -21.70 8.64
C GLY A 178 -4.95 -20.18 8.53
N HIS A 179 -4.68 -19.51 9.66
CA HIS A 179 -4.42 -18.05 9.66
C HIS A 179 -3.18 -17.70 8.83
N GLN A 180 -2.06 -18.36 9.10
CA GLN A 180 -0.81 -18.13 8.39
C GLN A 180 -0.88 -18.47 6.88
N GLN A 181 -1.66 -19.48 6.53
CA GLN A 181 -1.96 -19.79 5.12
C GLN A 181 -2.74 -18.62 4.47
N ALA A 182 -3.71 -18.05 5.20
CA ALA A 182 -4.48 -16.91 4.73
C ALA A 182 -3.59 -15.67 4.54
N ASP A 183 -2.70 -15.36 5.49
CA ASP A 183 -1.72 -14.27 5.38
C ASP A 183 -0.83 -14.43 4.15
N CYS A 184 -0.35 -15.65 3.91
CA CYS A 184 0.48 -15.96 2.75
C CYS A 184 -0.28 -15.75 1.42
N LEU A 185 -1.54 -16.18 1.35
CA LEU A 185 -2.40 -15.97 0.19
C LEU A 185 -2.73 -14.50 -0.01
N TYR A 186 -2.94 -13.74 1.06
CA TYR A 186 -3.14 -12.29 1.02
C TYR A 186 -1.92 -11.57 0.42
N CYS A 187 -0.70 -11.89 0.87
CA CYS A 187 0.53 -11.35 0.31
C CYS A 187 0.70 -11.73 -1.17
N THR A 188 0.39 -12.99 -1.52
CA THR A 188 0.40 -13.46 -2.92
C THR A 188 -0.57 -12.65 -3.78
N ALA A 189 -1.79 -12.43 -3.30
CA ALA A 189 -2.81 -11.65 -4.00
C ALA A 189 -2.39 -10.20 -4.21
N PHE A 190 -1.75 -9.59 -3.21
CA PHE A 190 -1.22 -8.23 -3.32
C PHE A 190 -0.17 -8.11 -4.43
N ILE A 191 0.78 -9.06 -4.51
CA ILE A 191 1.81 -9.09 -5.55
C ILE A 191 1.18 -9.33 -6.94
N LEU A 192 0.23 -10.26 -7.05
CA LEU A 192 -0.49 -10.52 -8.31
C LEU A 192 -1.24 -9.27 -8.80
N ARG A 193 -1.86 -8.52 -7.88
CA ARG A 193 -2.51 -7.24 -8.19
C ARG A 193 -1.50 -6.23 -8.73
N THR A 194 -0.32 -6.11 -8.11
CA THR A 194 0.75 -5.20 -8.54
C THR A 194 1.25 -5.55 -9.95
N LEU A 195 1.30 -6.85 -10.28
CA LEU A 195 1.60 -7.35 -11.62
C LEU A 195 0.46 -7.17 -12.64
N GLY A 196 -0.69 -6.63 -12.24
CA GLY A 196 -1.87 -6.52 -13.10
C GLY A 196 -2.59 -7.87 -13.38
N ARG A 197 -2.22 -8.93 -12.67
CA ARG A 197 -2.83 -10.28 -12.77
C ARG A 197 -4.09 -10.34 -11.91
N TYR A 198 -5.04 -9.44 -12.18
CA TYR A 198 -6.23 -9.21 -11.35
C TYR A 198 -7.11 -10.44 -11.10
N PRO A 199 -7.42 -11.30 -12.11
CA PRO A 199 -8.23 -12.48 -11.87
C PRO A 199 -7.59 -13.45 -10.86
N GLU A 200 -6.27 -13.64 -10.95
CA GLU A 200 -5.52 -14.49 -10.03
C GLU A 200 -5.41 -13.86 -8.64
N ALA A 201 -5.28 -12.55 -8.57
CA ALA A 201 -5.31 -11.82 -7.30
C ALA A 201 -6.65 -11.99 -6.58
N LEU A 202 -7.77 -11.87 -7.29
CA LEU A 202 -9.12 -12.07 -6.73
C LEU A 202 -9.32 -13.50 -6.23
N ASP A 203 -8.86 -14.53 -6.97
CA ASP A 203 -8.89 -15.93 -6.50
C ASP A 203 -8.08 -16.10 -5.19
N ALA A 204 -6.89 -15.53 -5.14
CA ALA A 204 -6.04 -15.63 -3.96
C ALA A 204 -6.65 -14.91 -2.75
N TYR A 205 -7.26 -13.72 -2.94
CA TYR A 205 -7.99 -13.02 -1.88
C TYR A 205 -9.20 -13.84 -1.41
N GLN A 206 -9.97 -14.45 -2.31
CA GLN A 206 -11.10 -15.29 -1.94
C GLN A 206 -10.67 -16.50 -1.09
N ARG A 207 -9.59 -17.17 -1.47
CA ARG A 207 -9.02 -18.27 -0.70
C ARG A 207 -8.49 -17.82 0.66
N ALA A 208 -7.88 -16.66 0.75
CA ALA A 208 -7.45 -16.07 2.02
C ALA A 208 -8.67 -15.82 2.92
N MET A 209 -9.73 -15.21 2.39
CA MET A 209 -10.99 -14.94 3.08
C MET A 209 -11.64 -16.21 3.61
N ASP A 210 -11.71 -17.29 2.79
CA ASP A 210 -12.27 -18.58 3.18
C ASP A 210 -11.52 -19.17 4.38
N LEU A 211 -10.21 -18.96 4.49
CA LEU A 211 -9.42 -19.42 5.61
C LEU A 211 -9.60 -18.51 6.84
N TYR A 212 -9.57 -17.19 6.69
CA TYR A 212 -9.79 -16.25 7.79
C TYR A 212 -11.14 -16.48 8.46
N THR A 213 -12.22 -16.72 7.69
CA THR A 213 -13.56 -16.97 8.25
C THR A 213 -13.64 -18.23 9.11
N GLN A 214 -12.71 -19.17 8.97
CA GLN A 214 -12.64 -20.39 9.79
C GLN A 214 -11.87 -20.19 11.09
N VAL A 215 -11.22 -19.05 11.28
CA VAL A 215 -10.40 -18.72 12.45
C VAL A 215 -11.05 -17.58 13.24
N ALA A 216 -11.31 -17.82 14.51
CA ALA A 216 -11.90 -16.78 15.37
C ALA A 216 -10.93 -15.63 15.66
N GLY A 217 -11.41 -14.39 15.71
CA GLY A 217 -10.61 -13.20 16.02
C GLY A 217 -9.84 -12.65 14.84
N THR A 218 -10.26 -12.97 13.60
CA THR A 218 -9.65 -12.51 12.35
C THR A 218 -10.51 -11.45 11.64
N GLU A 219 -11.40 -10.79 12.34
CA GLU A 219 -12.34 -9.82 11.76
C GLU A 219 -11.59 -8.66 11.09
N GLN A 220 -10.43 -8.25 11.63
CA GLN A 220 -9.59 -7.23 11.02
C GLN A 220 -8.94 -7.75 9.74
N ASP A 221 -8.37 -8.95 9.74
CA ASP A 221 -7.73 -9.55 8.56
C ASP A 221 -8.73 -9.79 7.43
N GLN A 222 -9.96 -10.21 7.79
CA GLN A 222 -11.09 -10.31 6.85
C GLN A 222 -11.43 -8.96 6.23
N ALA A 223 -11.45 -7.89 7.04
CA ALA A 223 -11.74 -6.54 6.56
C ALA A 223 -10.63 -6.01 5.65
N ASP A 224 -9.34 -6.24 5.99
CA ASP A 224 -8.18 -5.90 5.17
C ASP A 224 -8.22 -6.62 3.81
N CYS A 225 -8.61 -7.90 3.83
CA CYS A 225 -8.77 -8.71 2.62
C CYS A 225 -9.89 -8.16 1.72
N LEU A 226 -11.05 -7.83 2.29
CA LEU A 226 -12.17 -7.22 1.56
C LEU A 226 -11.84 -5.83 1.00
N LEU A 227 -11.12 -5.01 1.77
CA LEU A 227 -10.66 -3.69 1.33
C LEU A 227 -9.75 -3.82 0.08
N SER A 228 -8.82 -4.76 0.11
CA SER A 228 -7.91 -5.04 -1.01
C SER A 228 -8.63 -5.65 -2.22
N THR A 229 -9.60 -6.54 -1.98
CA THR A 229 -10.49 -7.10 -3.00
C THR A 229 -11.29 -6.00 -3.68
N GLY A 230 -11.90 -5.09 -2.90
CA GLY A 230 -12.63 -3.94 -3.43
C GLY A 230 -11.76 -3.04 -4.31
N GLY A 231 -10.50 -2.78 -3.89
CA GLY A 231 -9.53 -2.03 -4.69
C GLY A 231 -9.22 -2.70 -6.04
N THR A 232 -9.08 -4.02 -6.03
CA THR A 232 -8.83 -4.81 -7.25
C THR A 232 -10.04 -4.80 -8.19
N LEU A 233 -11.24 -5.00 -7.65
CA LEU A 233 -12.50 -4.96 -8.41
C LEU A 233 -12.76 -3.59 -9.03
N ARG A 234 -12.51 -2.50 -8.27
CA ARG A 234 -12.62 -1.13 -8.79
C ARG A 234 -11.67 -0.91 -9.97
N THR A 235 -10.41 -1.33 -9.84
CA THR A 235 -9.41 -1.21 -10.91
C THR A 235 -9.81 -1.96 -12.19
N THR A 236 -10.56 -3.05 -12.06
CA THR A 236 -11.08 -3.83 -13.21
C THR A 236 -12.47 -3.38 -13.68
N GLY A 237 -13.00 -2.26 -13.17
CA GLY A 237 -14.28 -1.70 -13.55
C GLY A 237 -15.51 -2.42 -12.99
N GLN A 238 -15.32 -3.35 -12.05
CA GLN A 238 -16.40 -4.09 -11.37
C GLN A 238 -16.90 -3.29 -10.15
N HIS A 239 -17.51 -2.13 -10.42
CA HIS A 239 -17.81 -1.13 -9.39
C HIS A 239 -18.86 -1.59 -8.36
N ASP A 240 -19.88 -2.35 -8.76
CA ASP A 240 -20.92 -2.83 -7.85
C ASP A 240 -20.38 -3.86 -6.85
N GLU A 241 -19.53 -4.78 -7.34
CA GLU A 241 -18.85 -5.76 -6.51
C GLU A 241 -17.82 -5.07 -5.59
N ALA A 242 -17.11 -4.03 -6.08
CA ALA A 242 -16.19 -3.24 -5.28
C ALA A 242 -16.90 -2.52 -4.14
N LEU A 243 -18.05 -1.88 -4.41
CA LEU A 243 -18.89 -1.26 -3.38
C LEU A 243 -19.36 -2.26 -2.34
N THR A 244 -19.72 -3.45 -2.76
CA THR A 244 -20.13 -4.52 -1.85
C THR A 244 -18.99 -4.93 -0.94
N ALA A 245 -17.79 -5.16 -1.48
CA ALA A 245 -16.60 -5.53 -0.72
C ALA A 245 -16.20 -4.43 0.28
N TYR A 246 -16.19 -3.17 -0.12
CA TYR A 246 -15.87 -2.05 0.76
C TYR A 246 -16.89 -1.86 1.90
N ARG A 247 -18.18 -2.07 1.64
CA ARG A 247 -19.22 -2.01 2.68
C ARG A 247 -19.08 -3.13 3.69
N GLN A 248 -18.78 -4.34 3.24
CA GLN A 248 -18.49 -5.47 4.13
C GLN A 248 -17.23 -5.24 4.96
N ALA A 249 -16.17 -4.69 4.36
CA ALA A 249 -14.96 -4.30 5.09
C ALA A 249 -15.27 -3.26 6.17
N LEU A 250 -16.04 -2.23 5.84
CA LEU A 250 -16.46 -1.20 6.78
C LEU A 250 -17.26 -1.78 7.95
N ASP A 251 -18.20 -2.69 7.67
CA ASP A 251 -19.00 -3.35 8.71
C ASP A 251 -18.14 -4.18 9.67
N LEU A 252 -17.11 -4.87 9.17
CA LEU A 252 -16.17 -5.60 10.01
C LEU A 252 -15.29 -4.65 10.83
N TYR A 253 -14.71 -3.61 10.22
CA TYR A 253 -13.91 -2.63 10.96
C TYR A 253 -14.71 -1.91 12.06
N THR A 254 -16.02 -1.70 11.89
CA THR A 254 -16.83 -1.09 12.96
C THR A 254 -16.96 -1.97 14.21
N GLN A 255 -16.71 -3.28 14.08
CA GLN A 255 -16.74 -4.24 15.18
C GLN A 255 -15.39 -4.33 15.90
N VAL A 256 -14.31 -3.83 15.32
CA VAL A 256 -12.96 -3.90 15.86
C VAL A 256 -12.54 -2.53 16.41
N ALA A 257 -12.14 -2.51 17.68
CA ALA A 257 -11.69 -1.27 18.32
C ALA A 257 -10.38 -0.74 17.69
N GLY A 258 -10.26 0.58 17.55
CA GLY A 258 -9.03 1.21 17.07
C GLY A 258 -8.90 1.30 15.54
N THR A 259 -9.89 0.84 14.77
CA THR A 259 -9.86 0.79 13.30
C THR A 259 -10.48 2.03 12.62
N GLY A 260 -10.57 3.15 13.32
CA GLY A 260 -11.19 4.36 12.77
C GLY A 260 -10.54 4.83 11.46
N HIS A 261 -9.21 4.70 11.33
CA HIS A 261 -8.51 5.07 10.11
C HIS A 261 -8.93 4.18 8.93
N GLN A 262 -9.00 2.86 9.13
CA GLN A 262 -9.43 1.89 8.11
C GLN A 262 -10.90 2.09 7.72
N GLN A 263 -11.78 2.42 8.68
CA GLN A 263 -13.18 2.79 8.39
C GLN A 263 -13.26 4.01 7.48
N ALA A 264 -12.45 5.03 7.72
CA ALA A 264 -12.38 6.21 6.86
C ALA A 264 -11.84 5.88 5.45
N ILE A 265 -10.83 5.01 5.35
CA ILE A 265 -10.31 4.51 4.07
C ILE A 265 -11.41 3.78 3.28
N CYS A 266 -12.22 2.92 3.93
CA CYS A 266 -13.34 2.26 3.27
C CYS A 266 -14.35 3.27 2.71
N LEU A 267 -14.73 4.27 3.50
CA LEU A 267 -15.66 5.33 3.08
C LEU A 267 -15.09 6.17 1.94
N TYR A 268 -13.81 6.50 2.00
CA TYR A 268 -13.11 7.21 0.92
C TYR A 268 -13.12 6.41 -0.39
N ASN A 269 -12.83 5.10 -0.33
CA ASN A 269 -12.88 4.22 -1.51
C ASN A 269 -14.30 3.99 -2.03
N ILE A 270 -15.30 3.93 -1.15
CA ILE A 270 -16.72 3.95 -1.54
C ILE A 270 -17.03 5.24 -2.31
N GLY A 271 -16.58 6.39 -1.79
CA GLY A 271 -16.75 7.68 -2.47
C GLY A 271 -16.12 7.68 -3.86
N ASN A 272 -14.87 7.24 -3.98
CA ASN A 272 -14.18 7.14 -5.27
C ASN A 272 -14.93 6.23 -6.26
N THR A 273 -15.43 5.08 -5.80
CA THR A 273 -16.15 4.13 -6.66
C THR A 273 -17.50 4.67 -7.11
N LEU A 274 -18.20 5.39 -6.23
CA LEU A 274 -19.46 6.06 -6.55
C LEU A 274 -19.25 7.21 -7.56
N ASP A 275 -18.14 7.94 -7.40
CA ASP A 275 -17.75 9.00 -8.34
C ASP A 275 -17.43 8.43 -9.73
N ASP A 276 -16.64 7.34 -9.80
CA ASP A 276 -16.35 6.61 -11.05
C ASP A 276 -17.63 6.16 -11.80
N THR A 277 -18.74 5.97 -11.09
CA THR A 277 -20.04 5.57 -11.66
C THR A 277 -21.01 6.75 -11.86
N GLY A 278 -20.57 7.99 -11.63
CA GLY A 278 -21.36 9.21 -11.77
C GLY A 278 -22.40 9.43 -10.66
N MET A 279 -22.34 8.66 -9.57
CA MET A 279 -23.24 8.85 -8.40
C MET A 279 -22.68 9.93 -7.45
N SER A 280 -22.52 11.14 -7.98
CA SER A 280 -21.80 12.24 -7.32
C SER A 280 -22.38 12.61 -5.94
N LYS A 281 -23.69 12.53 -5.75
CA LYS A 281 -24.32 12.89 -4.46
C LYS A 281 -23.95 11.90 -3.36
N GLU A 282 -24.01 10.62 -3.65
CA GLU A 282 -23.64 9.54 -2.76
C GLU A 282 -22.13 9.53 -2.50
N ALA A 283 -21.32 9.87 -3.52
CA ALA A 283 -19.88 10.02 -3.39
C ALA A 283 -19.52 11.14 -2.38
N LEU A 284 -20.15 12.31 -2.50
CA LEU A 284 -19.97 13.43 -1.57
C LEU A 284 -20.36 13.06 -0.13
N ASP A 285 -21.46 12.30 0.09
CA ASP A 285 -21.82 11.80 1.43
C ASP A 285 -20.74 10.86 2.00
N ALA A 286 -20.21 9.96 1.17
CA ALA A 286 -19.16 9.03 1.59
C ALA A 286 -17.85 9.76 1.96
N TYR A 287 -17.44 10.74 1.16
CA TYR A 287 -16.28 11.58 1.48
C TYR A 287 -16.48 12.41 2.75
N GLN A 288 -17.67 12.97 2.95
CA GLN A 288 -17.97 13.71 4.18
C GLN A 288 -17.85 12.82 5.41
N ARG A 289 -18.40 11.62 5.37
CA ARG A 289 -18.29 10.64 6.47
C ARG A 289 -16.84 10.21 6.73
N ALA A 290 -16.04 10.00 5.69
CA ALA A 290 -14.62 9.73 5.82
C ALA A 290 -13.90 10.90 6.51
N MET A 291 -14.17 12.13 6.06
CA MET A 291 -13.63 13.36 6.62
C MET A 291 -13.96 13.52 8.11
N ASP A 292 -15.21 13.23 8.49
CA ASP A 292 -15.64 13.36 9.89
C ASP A 292 -14.87 12.40 10.80
N ILE A 293 -14.54 11.20 10.32
CA ILE A 293 -13.69 10.25 11.06
C ILE A 293 -12.24 10.75 11.09
N TYR A 294 -11.64 11.12 9.95
CA TYR A 294 -10.26 11.60 9.90
C TYR A 294 -10.00 12.79 10.83
N ARG A 295 -10.96 13.72 10.97
CA ARG A 295 -10.86 14.86 11.88
C ARG A 295 -10.75 14.47 13.35
N THR A 296 -11.18 13.27 13.73
CA THR A 296 -11.06 12.76 15.11
C THR A 296 -9.73 12.06 15.38
N LEU A 297 -8.94 11.79 14.34
CA LEU A 297 -7.70 11.02 14.41
C LEU A 297 -6.47 11.95 14.30
N PRO A 298 -5.38 11.61 15.00
CA PRO A 298 -4.12 12.35 14.86
C PRO A 298 -3.49 12.06 13.48
N ASP A 299 -2.66 12.96 13.01
CA ASP A 299 -1.77 12.81 11.85
C ASP A 299 -2.45 12.41 10.53
N THR A 300 -3.72 12.82 10.33
CA THR A 300 -4.53 12.51 9.15
C THR A 300 -4.67 13.68 8.18
N GLN A 301 -3.81 14.70 8.26
CA GLN A 301 -3.92 15.91 7.43
C GLN A 301 -3.87 15.61 5.93
N GLN A 302 -3.03 14.63 5.54
CA GLN A 302 -2.94 14.21 4.14
C GLN A 302 -4.22 13.51 3.68
N ASP A 303 -4.80 12.63 4.50
CA ASP A 303 -6.05 11.92 4.18
C ASP A 303 -7.23 12.89 4.09
N GLN A 304 -7.28 13.87 5.01
CA GLN A 304 -8.25 14.96 4.96
C GLN A 304 -8.11 15.77 3.66
N ALA A 305 -6.88 16.09 3.26
CA ALA A 305 -6.62 16.80 2.01
C ALA A 305 -7.03 15.97 0.78
N ASN A 306 -6.77 14.67 0.77
CA ASN A 306 -7.20 13.75 -0.29
C ASN A 306 -8.73 13.70 -0.40
N CYS A 307 -9.44 13.61 0.74
CA CYS A 307 -10.91 13.67 0.74
C CYS A 307 -11.44 15.00 0.17
N LEU A 308 -10.88 16.13 0.58
CA LEU A 308 -11.28 17.44 0.06
C LEU A 308 -10.97 17.58 -1.43
N HIS A 309 -9.82 17.08 -1.88
CA HIS A 309 -9.44 17.09 -3.29
C HIS A 309 -10.48 16.36 -4.16
N ASN A 310 -10.83 15.12 -3.77
CA ASN A 310 -11.82 14.35 -4.52
C ASN A 310 -13.23 14.94 -4.38
N THR A 311 -13.61 15.44 -3.21
CA THR A 311 -14.84 16.20 -3.04
C THR A 311 -14.91 17.37 -4.02
N ALA A 312 -13.85 18.15 -4.15
CA ALA A 312 -13.80 19.30 -5.08
C ALA A 312 -13.85 18.85 -6.55
N SER A 313 -13.22 17.72 -6.88
CA SER A 313 -13.31 17.15 -8.24
C SER A 313 -14.75 16.76 -8.59
N THR A 314 -15.43 16.02 -7.70
CA THR A 314 -16.83 15.65 -7.86
C THR A 314 -17.75 16.89 -7.95
N LEU A 315 -17.50 17.94 -7.15
CA LEU A 315 -18.24 19.19 -7.19
C LEU A 315 -18.06 19.96 -8.50
N ARG A 316 -16.88 19.89 -9.12
CA ARG A 316 -16.59 20.52 -10.41
C ARG A 316 -17.48 19.98 -11.54
N GLU A 317 -17.79 18.68 -11.51
CA GLU A 317 -18.65 18.06 -12.52
C GLU A 317 -20.12 18.50 -12.41
N ALA A 318 -20.52 19.02 -11.25
CA ALA A 318 -21.83 19.64 -11.06
C ALA A 318 -21.80 21.10 -11.54
N THR A 319 -22.53 21.40 -12.59
CA THR A 319 -22.51 22.70 -13.32
C THR A 319 -22.82 23.94 -12.48
N ASP A 320 -23.40 23.80 -11.30
CA ASP A 320 -23.83 24.89 -10.41
C ASP A 320 -23.00 25.01 -9.12
N ARG A 321 -21.94 24.19 -8.92
CA ARG A 321 -21.17 24.12 -7.67
C ARG A 321 -19.69 24.49 -7.82
N HIS A 322 -19.31 25.19 -8.87
CA HIS A 322 -17.90 25.53 -9.14
C HIS A 322 -17.24 26.39 -8.06
N GLU A 323 -17.94 27.37 -7.47
CA GLU A 323 -17.38 28.18 -6.39
C GLU A 323 -17.15 27.34 -5.12
N GLU A 324 -18.03 26.39 -4.83
CA GLU A 324 -17.84 25.45 -3.73
C GLU A 324 -16.64 24.51 -3.98
N ALA A 325 -16.45 24.06 -5.22
CA ALA A 325 -15.28 23.30 -5.64
C ALA A 325 -13.98 24.09 -5.41
N LEU A 326 -13.96 25.38 -5.82
CA LEU A 326 -12.80 26.25 -5.60
C LEU A 326 -12.46 26.41 -4.12
N ASP A 327 -13.45 26.64 -3.26
CA ASP A 327 -13.22 26.78 -1.82
C ASP A 327 -12.74 25.47 -1.21
N THR A 328 -13.24 24.34 -1.70
CA THR A 328 -12.82 23.02 -1.24
C THR A 328 -11.38 22.69 -1.68
N TYR A 329 -10.98 23.02 -2.92
CA TYR A 329 -9.59 22.89 -3.36
C TYR A 329 -8.64 23.77 -2.55
N ARG A 330 -9.03 25.00 -2.19
CA ARG A 330 -8.22 25.87 -1.33
C ARG A 330 -7.98 25.26 0.05
N GLN A 331 -9.00 24.61 0.63
CA GLN A 331 -8.86 23.90 1.90
C GLN A 331 -7.94 22.70 1.75
N ALA A 332 -8.08 21.89 0.67
CA ALA A 332 -7.19 20.77 0.40
C ALA A 332 -5.72 21.23 0.26
N LEU A 333 -5.48 22.27 -0.52
CA LEU A 333 -4.14 22.84 -0.71
C LEU A 333 -3.53 23.30 0.61
N SER A 334 -4.32 23.97 1.46
CA SER A 334 -3.85 24.42 2.78
C SER A 334 -3.43 23.26 3.70
N LEU A 335 -4.09 22.10 3.61
CA LEU A 335 -3.71 20.91 4.37
C LEU A 335 -2.47 20.25 3.76
N TYR A 336 -2.38 20.11 2.44
CA TYR A 336 -1.18 19.57 1.79
C TYR A 336 0.07 20.38 2.11
N GLN A 337 -0.03 21.70 2.21
CA GLN A 337 1.09 22.57 2.58
C GLN A 337 1.62 22.35 4.01
N GLN A 338 0.83 21.73 4.88
CA GLN A 338 1.24 21.38 6.25
C GLN A 338 1.98 20.05 6.32
N VAL A 339 1.96 19.27 5.25
CA VAL A 339 2.57 17.92 5.19
C VAL A 339 3.77 17.94 4.26
N THR A 340 4.90 17.44 4.71
CA THR A 340 6.12 17.33 3.90
C THR A 340 5.96 16.26 2.82
N GLY A 341 6.58 16.48 1.66
CA GLY A 341 6.56 15.49 0.57
C GLY A 341 5.31 15.51 -0.32
N THR A 342 4.38 16.45 -0.11
CA THR A 342 3.11 16.54 -0.86
C THR A 342 3.17 17.47 -2.08
N GLY A 343 4.36 17.77 -2.60
CA GLY A 343 4.52 18.70 -3.73
C GLY A 343 3.73 18.32 -4.98
N PHE A 344 3.67 17.02 -5.28
CA PHE A 344 2.85 16.48 -6.37
C PHE A 344 1.35 16.71 -6.16
N GLN A 345 0.84 16.42 -4.96
CA GLN A 345 -0.57 16.61 -4.62
C GLN A 345 -0.96 18.10 -4.62
N GLN A 346 -0.05 18.99 -4.16
CA GLN A 346 -0.25 20.44 -4.23
C GLN A 346 -0.35 20.91 -5.69
N ALA A 347 0.52 20.41 -6.57
CA ALA A 347 0.50 20.71 -8.00
C ALA A 347 -0.81 20.24 -8.65
N ASN A 348 -1.24 19.00 -8.39
CA ASN A 348 -2.51 18.47 -8.86
C ASN A 348 -3.70 19.31 -8.40
N CYS A 349 -3.70 19.71 -7.12
CA CYS A 349 -4.76 20.56 -6.56
C CYS A 349 -4.84 21.92 -7.28
N LEU A 350 -3.69 22.55 -7.54
CA LEU A 350 -3.63 23.81 -8.29
C LEU A 350 -4.03 23.66 -9.76
N SER A 351 -3.60 22.58 -10.43
CA SER A 351 -3.99 22.28 -11.81
C SER A 351 -5.52 22.12 -11.93
N ASN A 352 -6.13 21.36 -11.00
CA ASN A 352 -7.59 21.20 -10.98
C ASN A 352 -8.31 22.49 -10.59
N THR A 353 -7.75 23.32 -9.71
CA THR A 353 -8.26 24.67 -9.44
C THR A 353 -8.28 25.51 -10.71
N GLY A 354 -7.21 25.47 -11.52
CA GLY A 354 -7.13 26.13 -12.82
C GLY A 354 -8.24 25.67 -13.77
N ARG A 355 -8.53 24.37 -13.81
CA ARG A 355 -9.64 23.81 -14.64
C ARG A 355 -10.99 24.34 -14.21
N VAL A 356 -11.28 24.39 -12.91
CA VAL A 356 -12.55 24.97 -12.40
C VAL A 356 -12.66 26.45 -12.77
N LEU A 357 -11.57 27.21 -12.63
CA LEU A 357 -11.54 28.63 -12.99
C LEU A 357 -11.74 28.87 -14.50
N ASP A 358 -11.18 27.98 -15.33
CA ASP A 358 -11.41 27.96 -16.79
C ASP A 358 -12.88 27.69 -17.13
N ASP A 359 -13.50 26.67 -16.48
CA ASP A 359 -14.89 26.29 -16.66
C ASP A 359 -15.86 27.46 -16.38
N ILE A 360 -15.52 28.36 -15.44
CA ILE A 360 -16.34 29.56 -15.13
C ILE A 360 -15.85 30.86 -15.81
N GLY A 361 -14.91 30.75 -16.77
CA GLY A 361 -14.42 31.88 -17.56
C GLY A 361 -13.46 32.84 -16.85
N ARG A 362 -12.92 32.47 -15.67
CA ARG A 362 -11.91 33.26 -14.92
C ARG A 362 -10.50 32.93 -15.43
N TYR A 363 -10.26 33.19 -16.73
CA TYR A 363 -9.09 32.70 -17.45
C TYR A 363 -7.74 33.17 -16.86
N GLU A 364 -7.61 34.44 -16.46
CA GLU A 364 -6.33 34.92 -15.90
C GLU A 364 -6.00 34.24 -14.57
N GLU A 365 -6.99 34.00 -13.72
CA GLU A 365 -6.79 33.27 -12.47
C GLU A 365 -6.48 31.77 -12.72
N ALA A 366 -7.10 31.17 -13.74
CA ALA A 366 -6.79 29.82 -14.16
C ALA A 366 -5.34 29.69 -14.62
N LEU A 367 -4.87 30.64 -15.44
CA LEU A 367 -3.48 30.69 -15.91
C LEU A 367 -2.50 30.84 -14.75
N ASP A 368 -2.83 31.64 -13.74
CA ASP A 368 -1.98 31.78 -12.55
C ASP A 368 -1.91 30.49 -11.72
N ALA A 369 -3.02 29.77 -11.59
CA ALA A 369 -3.07 28.46 -10.93
C ALA A 369 -2.23 27.41 -11.68
N TYR A 370 -2.35 27.33 -13.01
CA TYR A 370 -1.53 26.42 -13.82
C TYR A 370 -0.03 26.73 -13.75
N ARG A 371 0.38 28.01 -13.73
CA ARG A 371 1.80 28.38 -13.56
C ARG A 371 2.35 27.87 -12.23
N GLN A 372 1.59 28.07 -11.13
CA GLN A 372 1.98 27.58 -9.82
C GLN A 372 2.06 26.04 -9.79
N ALA A 373 1.10 25.34 -10.45
CA ALA A 373 1.15 23.90 -10.58
C ALA A 373 2.41 23.42 -11.31
N LEU A 374 2.73 24.03 -12.44
CA LEU A 374 3.95 23.72 -13.24
C LEU A 374 5.22 23.93 -12.44
N ASP A 375 5.30 25.00 -11.65
CA ASP A 375 6.47 25.27 -10.82
C ASP A 375 6.68 24.22 -9.73
N LEU A 376 5.61 23.64 -9.20
CA LEU A 376 5.67 22.52 -8.25
C LEU A 376 5.98 21.19 -8.94
N TYR A 377 5.34 20.88 -10.08
CA TYR A 377 5.64 19.65 -10.83
C TYR A 377 7.11 19.56 -11.21
N ARG A 378 7.73 20.67 -11.66
CA ARG A 378 9.16 20.71 -12.02
C ARG A 378 10.11 20.40 -10.86
N GLN A 379 9.65 20.49 -9.62
CA GLN A 379 10.44 20.15 -8.43
C GLN A 379 10.32 18.66 -8.05
N VAL A 380 9.41 17.94 -8.69
CA VAL A 380 9.15 16.51 -8.43
C VAL A 380 9.59 15.70 -9.65
N THR A 381 10.39 14.67 -9.43
CA THR A 381 10.87 13.79 -10.51
C THR A 381 9.74 12.89 -11.04
N GLY A 382 9.74 12.61 -12.34
CA GLY A 382 8.78 11.68 -12.97
C GLY A 382 7.39 12.29 -13.20
N THR A 383 7.30 13.63 -13.31
CA THR A 383 6.04 14.36 -13.53
C THR A 383 5.94 14.97 -14.93
N GLU A 384 6.73 14.48 -15.87
CA GLU A 384 6.79 15.02 -17.25
C GLU A 384 5.42 14.97 -17.93
N GLN A 385 4.66 13.88 -17.73
CA GLN A 385 3.31 13.75 -18.27
C GLN A 385 2.33 14.74 -17.63
N ASP A 386 2.38 14.90 -16.30
CA ASP A 386 1.52 15.87 -15.59
C ASP A 386 1.84 17.31 -15.99
N GLN A 387 3.12 17.63 -16.24
CA GLN A 387 3.54 18.92 -16.78
C GLN A 387 2.97 19.14 -18.18
N ALA A 388 3.03 18.12 -19.04
CA ALA A 388 2.49 18.19 -20.40
C ALA A 388 0.96 18.40 -20.38
N ASP A 389 0.23 17.68 -19.54
CA ASP A 389 -1.22 17.81 -19.39
C ASP A 389 -1.62 19.19 -18.84
N CYS A 390 -0.85 19.71 -17.87
CA CYS A 390 -1.05 21.04 -17.33
C CYS A 390 -0.79 22.14 -18.38
N LEU A 391 0.27 22.02 -19.19
CA LEU A 391 0.59 22.93 -20.29
C LEU A 391 -0.46 22.88 -21.38
N ASN A 392 -1.00 21.71 -21.70
CA ASN A 392 -2.10 21.55 -22.65
C ASN A 392 -3.36 22.26 -22.14
N SER A 393 -3.75 22.05 -20.88
CA SER A 393 -4.88 22.75 -20.25
C SER A 393 -4.68 24.27 -20.29
N MET A 394 -3.46 24.75 -19.98
CA MET A 394 -3.09 26.15 -20.04
C MET A 394 -3.17 26.71 -21.48
N SER A 395 -2.77 25.94 -22.49
CA SER A 395 -2.89 26.30 -23.91
C SER A 395 -4.34 26.52 -24.32
N LEU A 396 -5.23 25.58 -23.93
CA LEU A 396 -6.68 25.69 -24.20
C LEU A 396 -7.26 26.95 -23.55
N THR A 397 -6.92 27.22 -22.29
CA THR A 397 -7.36 28.43 -21.57
C THR A 397 -6.84 29.71 -22.24
N LEU A 398 -5.59 29.74 -22.71
CA LEU A 398 -5.01 30.88 -23.43
C LEU A 398 -5.75 31.15 -24.75
N ARG A 399 -6.17 30.11 -25.50
CA ARG A 399 -7.00 30.29 -26.69
C ARG A 399 -8.35 30.93 -26.35
N LYS A 400 -9.02 30.45 -25.30
CA LYS A 400 -10.29 31.03 -24.80
C LYS A 400 -10.11 32.47 -24.33
N ALA A 401 -8.95 32.82 -23.76
CA ALA A 401 -8.58 34.17 -23.35
C ALA A 401 -8.16 35.11 -24.52
N GLY A 402 -8.17 34.63 -25.77
CA GLY A 402 -7.78 35.41 -26.94
C GLY A 402 -6.26 35.61 -27.09
N ARG A 403 -5.44 34.73 -26.56
CA ARG A 403 -3.96 34.79 -26.57
C ARG A 403 -3.34 33.62 -27.38
N PRO A 404 -3.62 33.51 -28.71
CA PRO A 404 -3.25 32.34 -29.48
C PRO A 404 -1.76 32.09 -29.62
N GLU A 405 -0.94 33.13 -29.71
CA GLU A 405 0.53 32.98 -29.79
C GLU A 405 1.13 32.35 -28.54
N GLU A 406 0.62 32.72 -27.36
CA GLU A 406 1.05 32.12 -26.09
C GLU A 406 0.50 30.72 -25.92
N ALA A 407 -0.71 30.46 -26.43
CA ALA A 407 -1.30 29.12 -26.45
C ALA A 407 -0.44 28.16 -27.26
N ASP A 408 -0.01 28.56 -28.46
CA ASP A 408 0.85 27.74 -29.32
C ASP A 408 2.20 27.46 -28.66
N ALA A 409 2.78 28.45 -27.97
CA ALA A 409 4.03 28.27 -27.24
C ALA A 409 3.88 27.28 -26.05
N ALA A 410 2.75 27.32 -25.34
CA ALA A 410 2.47 26.38 -24.23
C ALA A 410 2.23 24.95 -24.77
N TYR A 411 1.49 24.82 -25.87
CA TYR A 411 1.24 23.55 -26.51
C TYR A 411 2.53 22.92 -27.06
N GLN A 412 3.42 23.72 -27.66
CA GLN A 412 4.72 23.22 -28.12
C GLN A 412 5.56 22.67 -26.94
N GLN A 413 5.55 23.34 -25.79
CA GLN A 413 6.23 22.83 -24.59
C GLN A 413 5.62 21.51 -24.11
N ALA A 414 4.30 21.34 -24.21
CA ALA A 414 3.65 20.07 -23.90
C ALA A 414 4.08 18.93 -24.84
N LEU A 415 4.19 19.21 -26.15
CA LEU A 415 4.70 18.26 -27.13
C LEU A 415 6.17 17.88 -26.86
N ASP A 416 7.00 18.82 -26.47
CA ASP A 416 8.40 18.58 -26.13
C ASP A 416 8.56 17.67 -24.91
N LEU A 417 7.55 17.62 -24.02
CA LEU A 417 7.46 16.72 -22.87
C LEU A 417 6.81 15.36 -23.18
N GLY A 418 6.37 15.14 -24.41
CA GLY A 418 5.83 13.86 -24.86
C GLY A 418 4.30 13.79 -24.98
N LEU A 419 3.61 14.94 -24.96
CA LEU A 419 2.17 14.95 -25.29
C LEU A 419 1.98 14.37 -26.71
N PRO A 420 0.98 13.48 -26.94
CA PRO A 420 0.65 13.03 -28.29
C PRO A 420 0.30 14.20 -29.21
N ALA A 421 0.76 14.16 -30.47
CA ALA A 421 0.60 15.25 -31.44
C ALA A 421 -0.81 15.33 -32.07
N ASP A 422 -1.86 14.95 -31.36
CA ASP A 422 -3.21 15.22 -31.83
C ASP A 422 -3.55 16.69 -31.52
N PRO A 423 -3.82 17.53 -32.56
CA PRO A 423 -4.19 18.91 -32.30
C PRO A 423 -5.50 18.94 -31.51
N PRO A 424 -5.62 19.86 -30.52
CA PRO A 424 -6.90 20.07 -29.89
C PRO A 424 -7.92 20.42 -30.99
N THR A 425 -8.96 19.63 -31.09
CA THR A 425 -10.08 19.91 -31.98
C THR A 425 -10.55 21.32 -31.71
N GLU A 426 -10.45 22.20 -32.72
CA GLU A 426 -11.10 23.51 -32.61
C GLU A 426 -12.56 23.29 -32.23
N PRO A 427 -13.11 24.09 -31.30
CA PRO A 427 -14.55 24.03 -31.05
C PRO A 427 -15.23 24.18 -32.42
N GLU A 428 -16.04 23.19 -32.80
CA GLU A 428 -16.81 23.26 -34.02
C GLU A 428 -17.56 24.64 -34.00
N GLU A 429 -17.26 25.47 -34.97
CA GLU A 429 -18.03 26.71 -35.15
C GLU A 429 -19.53 26.29 -35.17
N PRO A 430 -20.40 26.97 -34.41
CA PRO A 430 -21.80 26.64 -34.45
C PRO A 430 -22.25 26.74 -35.92
N PRO A 431 -22.98 25.74 -36.45
CA PRO A 431 -23.36 25.73 -37.84
C PRO A 431 -24.04 27.07 -38.17
N GLU A 432 -23.58 27.73 -39.26
CA GLU A 432 -24.20 28.96 -39.73
C GLU A 432 -25.71 28.73 -39.82
N PRO A 433 -26.54 29.67 -39.37
CA PRO A 433 -27.98 29.52 -39.44
C PRO A 433 -28.38 29.32 -40.91
N GLU A 434 -28.91 28.15 -41.22
CA GLU A 434 -29.46 27.86 -42.54
C GLU A 434 -30.44 28.96 -42.94
N ALA A 435 -30.22 29.54 -44.15
CA ALA A 435 -31.12 30.50 -44.71
C ALA A 435 -32.53 29.87 -44.86
N PRO A 436 -33.63 30.62 -44.58
CA PRO A 436 -34.96 30.05 -44.60
C PRO A 436 -35.30 29.56 -46.02
N GLU A 437 -35.56 28.26 -46.17
CA GLU A 437 -36.11 27.65 -47.37
C GLU A 437 -37.51 28.25 -47.69
N GLU A 438 -37.67 28.77 -48.90
CA GLU A 438 -38.96 29.23 -49.44
C GLU A 438 -39.92 28.04 -49.54
N LEU A 439 -41.09 28.18 -48.92
CA LEU A 439 -42.19 27.22 -48.95
C LEU A 439 -42.84 27.17 -50.35
N PRO A 440 -42.98 26.01 -51.03
CA PRO A 440 -43.96 25.87 -52.11
C PRO A 440 -45.33 25.42 -51.61
N GLY A 441 -46.32 26.13 -52.03
CA GLY A 441 -47.77 26.05 -52.04
C GLY A 441 -48.50 24.74 -51.75
N GLU A 442 -49.59 24.91 -51.02
CA GLU A 442 -50.70 23.99 -50.76
C GLU A 442 -51.49 23.57 -52.03
N PRO A 443 -52.56 22.73 -51.90
CA PRO A 443 -52.90 21.62 -51.02
C PRO A 443 -53.44 20.37 -51.79
N GLY A 444 -53.50 19.24 -51.17
CA GLY A 444 -54.17 18.03 -51.69
C GLY A 444 -54.63 17.04 -50.63
N LYS A 445 -55.91 17.22 -50.27
CA LYS A 445 -56.90 16.22 -49.81
C LYS A 445 -56.52 15.07 -48.86
N LEU A 446 -57.15 15.08 -47.72
CA LEU A 446 -57.57 14.10 -46.75
C LEU A 446 -57.96 12.73 -47.31
N GLU A 447 -57.47 11.64 -46.74
CA GLU A 447 -58.16 10.35 -46.57
C GLU A 447 -58.10 9.91 -45.11
N GLU A 448 -59.28 9.40 -44.61
CA GLU A 448 -59.58 9.09 -43.24
C GLU A 448 -58.97 7.72 -42.76
N PRO A 449 -58.93 7.48 -41.44
CA PRO A 449 -58.22 6.34 -40.85
C PRO A 449 -59.10 5.07 -40.75
N THR A 450 -58.51 3.90 -40.86
CA THR A 450 -59.14 2.61 -40.53
C THR A 450 -58.78 2.14 -39.13
N GLU A 451 -59.79 1.69 -38.41
CA GLU A 451 -59.80 1.23 -37.04
C GLU A 451 -58.97 -0.04 -36.75
N PRO A 452 -58.59 -0.28 -35.47
CA PRO A 452 -57.76 -1.39 -35.05
C PRO A 452 -58.58 -2.69 -34.84
N LYS A 453 -57.96 -3.86 -35.06
CA LYS A 453 -58.49 -5.17 -34.71
C LYS A 453 -57.98 -5.60 -33.34
N ASP A 454 -58.91 -6.16 -32.54
CA ASP A 454 -58.73 -6.72 -31.20
C ASP A 454 -57.80 -7.94 -31.11
N PRO A 455 -57.28 -8.23 -29.91
CA PRO A 455 -56.25 -9.26 -29.65
C PRO A 455 -56.90 -10.66 -29.44
N GLU A 456 -56.23 -11.67 -29.98
CA GLU A 456 -56.55 -13.07 -29.65
C GLU A 456 -55.74 -13.53 -28.44
N GLU A 457 -56.47 -14.22 -27.58
CA GLU A 457 -56.04 -14.92 -26.37
C GLU A 457 -54.94 -15.97 -26.66
N PHE A 458 -53.98 -16.07 -25.76
CA PHE A 458 -53.19 -17.29 -25.63
C PHE A 458 -53.17 -17.75 -24.17
N GLU A 459 -53.55 -19.04 -24.06
CA GLU A 459 -53.74 -19.83 -22.85
C GLU A 459 -52.42 -20.07 -22.07
N GLU A 460 -52.55 -20.16 -20.76
CA GLU A 460 -51.58 -20.71 -19.84
C GLU A 460 -51.40 -22.24 -20.02
N PRO A 461 -50.20 -22.78 -19.84
CA PRO A 461 -50.08 -24.18 -19.45
C PRO A 461 -49.70 -24.36 -17.99
N ALA A 462 -50.41 -25.27 -17.37
CA ALA A 462 -50.35 -25.72 -16.00
C ALA A 462 -48.98 -26.24 -15.53
N GLY A 463 -48.65 -26.01 -14.26
CA GLY A 463 -47.52 -26.58 -13.57
C GLY A 463 -47.70 -28.08 -13.25
N PRO A 464 -46.58 -28.77 -12.96
CA PRO A 464 -46.67 -30.06 -12.28
C PRO A 464 -46.34 -29.94 -10.78
N GLU A 465 -47.11 -30.74 -10.05
CA GLU A 465 -47.04 -31.02 -8.63
C GLU A 465 -45.72 -31.70 -8.20
N ALA A 466 -45.40 -31.46 -6.95
CA ALA A 466 -44.38 -32.17 -6.21
C ALA A 466 -44.75 -33.68 -5.94
N PRO A 467 -43.75 -34.48 -5.60
CA PRO A 467 -43.66 -34.92 -4.19
C PRO A 467 -42.32 -34.55 -3.52
#